data_0345ef10d93e334bcfb6020a373e03d8
#
_entry.id   0345ef10d93e334bcfb6020a373e03d8
#
_cell.length_a   1.000
_cell.length_b   1.000
_cell.length_c   1.000
_cell.angle_alpha   90.00
_cell.angle_beta   90.00
_cell.angle_gamma   90.00
#
_symmetry.space_group_name_H-M   'P 1'
#
loop_
_entity.id
_entity.type
_entity.pdbx_description
1 polymer ?
#
loop_
_entity_poly.entity_id
_entity_poly.type
_entity_poly.pdbx_seq_one_letter_code
_entity_poly.pdbx_strand_id
1 'polypeptide(L)'
;MLYILNNWLVYVLPQLGYDFHFESTHAYLTSMEKTTHFGYQTVEESEKAKKVAEVFHSVAQRYDLMNDLMSAGMHRLWKHFTIDQSGVREGSRVLDVAGGSGDLSRLFARRAGKTGQVILTDINSSMLQVGRDRLMDDGILPLAAQCDGEKLPFPTNHFDCVTVAFGLRNMTRKDAALKEMYRVLRPGGRLLVLEFSKVWKPLQALYDIYSFKALPVMGRLVADDEESYRYLAESIRMHPSQEELKAMMEQAGFERVEYFNLTAGVVALHKGFKF
;
A
#
# COMPACT_ATOMS: atom_id res chain seq x y z
N MET A 1 10.40 23.20 -14.00
CA MET A 1 9.96 24.13 -15.04
C MET A 1 8.82 25.07 -14.59
N LEU A 2 8.30 24.94 -13.38
CA LEU A 2 7.30 25.87 -12.80
C LEU A 2 7.91 26.97 -11.90
N TYR A 3 9.19 26.90 -11.58
CA TYR A 3 9.89 27.91 -10.75
C TYR A 3 10.33 29.17 -11.53
N ILE A 4 10.32 29.13 -12.86
CA ILE A 4 10.75 30.24 -13.71
C ILE A 4 9.58 31.16 -14.09
N LEU A 5 8.34 30.72 -14.01
CA LEU A 5 7.17 31.53 -14.39
C LEU A 5 6.73 32.53 -13.29
N ASN A 6 7.06 32.29 -12.01
CA ASN A 6 6.67 33.21 -10.94
C ASN A 6 7.56 34.49 -10.86
N ASN A 7 8.78 34.45 -11.37
CA ASN A 7 9.66 35.64 -11.34
C ASN A 7 9.43 36.60 -12.51
N TRP A 8 8.76 36.16 -13.58
CA TRP A 8 8.47 37.03 -14.73
C TRP A 8 7.26 37.95 -14.48
N LEU A 9 6.28 37.51 -13.71
CA LEU A 9 5.11 38.33 -13.38
C LEU A 9 5.45 39.51 -12.46
N VAL A 10 6.50 39.42 -11.64
CA VAL A 10 6.92 40.48 -10.72
C VAL A 10 7.69 41.62 -11.46
N TYR A 11 8.27 41.34 -12.61
CA TYR A 11 9.07 42.34 -13.37
C TYR A 11 8.33 43.07 -14.50
N VAL A 12 7.20 42.55 -14.95
CA VAL A 12 6.49 43.13 -16.13
C VAL A 12 5.32 44.02 -15.71
N LEU A 13 4.71 43.78 -14.53
CA LEU A 13 3.53 44.54 -14.08
C LEU A 13 3.80 46.00 -13.67
N PRO A 14 4.96 46.43 -13.12
CA PRO A 14 5.23 47.82 -12.83
C PRO A 14 5.42 48.70 -14.07
N GLN A 15 5.74 48.11 -15.22
CA GLN A 15 5.96 48.87 -16.47
C GLN A 15 4.66 49.21 -17.22
N LEU A 16 3.50 48.68 -16.74
CA LEU A 16 2.20 48.91 -17.35
C LEU A 16 1.34 49.93 -16.55
N GLY A 17 1.91 50.63 -15.58
CA GLY A 17 1.27 51.78 -14.91
C GLY A 17 0.11 51.39 -13.94
N TYR A 18 0.12 50.18 -13.45
CA TYR A 18 -0.82 49.77 -12.37
C TYR A 18 -0.14 49.86 -11.00
N ASP A 19 -0.46 50.90 -10.24
CA ASP A 19 -0.14 50.96 -8.81
C ASP A 19 -0.98 49.98 -8.04
N PHE A 20 -0.40 48.80 -7.73
CA PHE A 20 -0.96 47.89 -6.73
C PHE A 20 -0.48 48.31 -5.35
N HIS A 21 -1.34 48.95 -4.58
CA HIS A 21 -1.20 49.01 -3.15
C HIS A 21 -1.30 47.59 -2.60
N PHE A 22 -0.13 47.01 -2.30
CA PHE A 22 -0.04 45.78 -1.49
C PHE A 22 -0.39 46.17 -0.04
N GLU A 23 -1.69 46.25 0.28
CA GLU A 23 -2.11 46.05 1.65
C GLU A 23 -1.69 44.63 2.01
N SER A 24 -0.71 44.56 2.93
CA SER A 24 -0.28 43.31 3.57
C SER A 24 -1.39 42.75 4.43
N THR A 25 -2.44 42.24 3.81
CA THR A 25 -3.25 41.22 4.38
C THR A 25 -2.39 39.95 4.39
N HIS A 26 -1.62 39.78 5.47
CA HIS A 26 -1.24 38.46 5.91
C HIS A 26 -2.57 37.72 6.24
N ALA A 27 -3.25 37.29 5.19
CA ALA A 27 -4.18 36.19 5.33
C ALA A 27 -3.29 35.01 5.74
N TYR A 28 -3.24 34.76 7.05
CA TYR A 28 -2.93 33.46 7.60
C TYR A 28 -3.96 32.48 7.03
N LEU A 29 -3.76 32.05 5.80
CA LEU A 29 -4.18 30.75 5.35
C LEU A 29 -3.31 29.78 6.18
N THR A 30 -3.72 29.55 7.43
CA THR A 30 -3.46 28.30 8.10
C THR A 30 -3.96 27.24 7.12
N SER A 31 -3.04 26.70 6.29
CA SER A 31 -3.24 25.40 5.73
C SER A 31 -3.50 24.53 6.95
N MET A 32 -4.72 24.08 7.13
CA MET A 32 -5.00 23.02 8.12
C MET A 32 -4.08 21.88 7.69
N GLU A 33 -2.98 21.72 8.41
CA GLU A 33 -2.05 20.61 8.19
C GLU A 33 -2.88 19.35 8.32
N LYS A 34 -3.01 18.65 7.20
CA LYS A 34 -3.82 17.44 7.17
C LYS A 34 -3.11 16.40 8.00
N THR A 35 -3.76 15.93 9.04
CA THR A 35 -3.23 14.90 9.92
C THR A 35 -3.75 13.53 9.53
N THR A 36 -2.95 12.51 9.83
CA THR A 36 -3.26 11.09 9.61
C THR A 36 -2.75 10.26 10.80
N HIS A 37 -2.95 8.94 10.72
CA HIS A 37 -2.53 8.03 11.78
C HIS A 37 -1.24 7.28 11.41
N PHE A 38 -0.30 7.23 12.36
CA PHE A 38 0.84 6.32 12.37
C PHE A 38 0.72 5.42 13.62
N GLY A 39 0.16 4.24 13.44
CA GLY A 39 -0.35 3.48 14.58
C GLY A 39 -1.42 4.29 15.33
N TYR A 40 -1.29 4.42 16.63
CA TYR A 40 -2.19 5.25 17.46
C TYR A 40 -1.79 6.72 17.53
N GLN A 41 -0.63 7.08 16.97
CA GLN A 41 -0.15 8.46 16.95
C GLN A 41 -0.82 9.25 15.82
N THR A 42 -1.24 10.48 16.10
CA THR A 42 -1.63 11.45 15.06
C THR A 42 -0.36 12.16 14.57
N VAL A 43 -0.12 12.13 13.27
CA VAL A 43 1.03 12.74 12.60
C VAL A 43 0.58 13.56 11.39
N GLU A 44 1.40 14.45 10.90
CA GLU A 44 1.15 15.13 9.63
C GLU A 44 1.20 14.14 8.46
N GLU A 45 0.34 14.35 7.45
CA GLU A 45 0.35 13.50 6.24
C GLU A 45 1.73 13.46 5.58
N SER A 46 2.45 14.59 5.58
CA SER A 46 3.80 14.73 5.02
C SER A 46 4.85 13.86 5.72
N GLU A 47 4.66 13.56 7.01
CA GLU A 47 5.61 12.79 7.82
C GLU A 47 5.35 11.30 7.80
N LYS A 48 4.09 10.87 7.57
CA LYS A 48 3.71 9.47 7.67
C LYS A 48 4.53 8.57 6.77
N ALA A 49 4.69 8.94 5.49
CA ALA A 49 5.44 8.13 4.54
C ALA A 49 6.90 7.91 4.99
N LYS A 50 7.54 8.94 5.59
CA LYS A 50 8.90 8.84 6.12
C LYS A 50 8.96 7.89 7.31
N LYS A 51 8.07 8.04 8.30
CA LYS A 51 8.01 7.16 9.47
C LYS A 51 7.76 5.69 9.08
N VAL A 52 6.85 5.46 8.14
CA VAL A 52 6.59 4.12 7.59
C VAL A 52 7.85 3.58 6.90
N ALA A 53 8.56 4.40 6.12
CA ALA A 53 9.79 3.98 5.45
C ALA A 53 10.88 3.58 6.44
N GLU A 54 11.02 4.28 7.57
CA GLU A 54 11.98 3.94 8.64
C GLU A 54 11.67 2.57 9.25
N VAL A 55 10.40 2.27 9.56
CA VAL A 55 9.97 0.94 10.03
C VAL A 55 10.33 -0.16 9.04
N PHE A 56 9.99 0.01 7.76
CA PHE A 56 10.28 -1.02 6.75
C PHE A 56 11.75 -1.13 6.40
N HIS A 57 12.53 -0.06 6.55
CA HIS A 57 13.99 -0.12 6.38
C HIS A 57 14.64 -0.99 7.46
N SER A 58 14.24 -0.86 8.72
CA SER A 58 14.79 -1.64 9.84
C SER A 58 14.50 -3.13 9.71
N VAL A 59 13.30 -3.49 9.20
CA VAL A 59 12.87 -4.89 9.12
C VAL A 59 13.11 -5.56 7.76
N ALA A 60 13.58 -4.83 6.73
CA ALA A 60 13.63 -5.32 5.35
C ALA A 60 14.33 -6.68 5.20
N GLN A 61 15.48 -6.88 5.85
CA GLN A 61 16.24 -8.13 5.81
C GLN A 61 15.59 -9.28 6.59
N ARG A 62 14.75 -8.97 7.57
CA ARG A 62 14.07 -9.95 8.44
C ARG A 62 12.55 -9.99 8.20
N TYR A 63 12.10 -9.36 7.10
CA TYR A 63 10.68 -9.20 6.79
C TYR A 63 9.92 -10.52 6.71
N ASP A 64 10.51 -11.55 6.13
CA ASP A 64 9.89 -12.88 6.06
C ASP A 64 9.77 -13.52 7.43
N LEU A 65 10.81 -13.41 8.24
CA LEU A 65 10.77 -13.92 9.62
C LEU A 65 9.67 -13.22 10.42
N MET A 66 9.53 -11.90 10.23
CA MET A 66 8.43 -11.14 10.85
C MET A 66 7.06 -11.67 10.39
N ASN A 67 6.88 -11.87 9.07
CA ASN A 67 5.64 -12.42 8.53
C ASN A 67 5.35 -13.84 9.03
N ASP A 68 6.37 -14.70 9.11
CA ASP A 68 6.24 -16.05 9.63
C ASP A 68 5.83 -16.05 11.10
N LEU A 69 6.48 -15.27 11.94
CA LEU A 69 6.13 -15.14 13.36
C LEU A 69 4.71 -14.62 13.56
N MET A 70 4.34 -13.57 12.82
CA MET A 70 3.01 -12.95 12.94
C MET A 70 1.86 -13.81 12.46
N SER A 71 2.10 -14.64 11.47
CA SER A 71 1.06 -15.44 10.83
C SER A 71 1.18 -16.93 11.13
N ALA A 72 2.18 -17.36 11.92
CA ALA A 72 2.54 -18.76 12.04
C ALA A 72 2.68 -19.47 10.66
N GLY A 73 3.24 -18.73 9.67
CA GLY A 73 3.41 -19.20 8.30
C GLY A 73 2.14 -19.16 7.43
N MET A 74 0.99 -18.79 8.00
CA MET A 74 -0.30 -18.76 7.28
C MET A 74 -0.32 -17.75 6.12
N HIS A 75 0.53 -16.72 6.15
CA HIS A 75 0.59 -15.72 5.07
C HIS A 75 0.84 -16.35 3.69
N ARG A 76 1.54 -17.49 3.62
CA ARG A 76 1.78 -18.22 2.36
C ARG A 76 0.47 -18.76 1.78
N LEU A 77 -0.38 -19.36 2.63
CA LEU A 77 -1.70 -19.85 2.19
C LEU A 77 -2.61 -18.70 1.73
N TRP A 78 -2.62 -17.58 2.45
CA TRP A 78 -3.39 -16.39 2.06
C TRP A 78 -2.92 -15.83 0.71
N LYS A 79 -1.61 -15.79 0.46
CA LYS A 79 -1.04 -15.35 -0.83
C LYS A 79 -1.44 -16.31 -1.97
N HIS A 80 -1.39 -17.63 -1.74
CA HIS A 80 -1.87 -18.61 -2.74
C HIS A 80 -3.35 -18.44 -3.03
N PHE A 81 -4.19 -18.28 -2.01
CA PHE A 81 -5.61 -18.00 -2.20
C PHE A 81 -5.84 -16.71 -3.02
N THR A 82 -5.03 -15.67 -2.79
CA THR A 82 -5.09 -14.43 -3.57
C THR A 82 -4.80 -14.68 -5.06
N ILE A 83 -3.78 -15.50 -5.37
CA ILE A 83 -3.47 -15.89 -6.75
C ILE A 83 -4.65 -16.63 -7.40
N ASP A 84 -5.30 -17.53 -6.68
CA ASP A 84 -6.44 -18.30 -7.21
C ASP A 84 -7.65 -17.40 -7.49
N GLN A 85 -7.88 -16.36 -6.67
CA GLN A 85 -8.94 -15.38 -6.88
C GLN A 85 -8.61 -14.35 -7.97
N SER A 86 -7.33 -14.24 -8.40
CA SER A 86 -6.87 -13.19 -9.30
C SER A 86 -7.39 -13.31 -10.73
N GLY A 87 -7.72 -14.53 -11.19
CA GLY A 87 -8.03 -14.80 -12.59
C GLY A 87 -6.89 -14.51 -13.56
N VAL A 88 -5.68 -14.32 -13.05
CA VAL A 88 -4.47 -14.17 -13.86
C VAL A 88 -4.18 -15.47 -14.59
N ARG A 89 -3.87 -15.35 -15.86
CA ARG A 89 -3.52 -16.45 -16.77
C ARG A 89 -2.32 -16.06 -17.62
N GLU A 90 -1.83 -16.96 -18.41
CA GLU A 90 -0.73 -16.70 -19.33
C GLU A 90 -1.02 -15.46 -20.21
N GLY A 91 -0.04 -14.58 -20.34
CA GLY A 91 -0.12 -13.31 -21.05
C GLY A 91 -0.72 -12.14 -20.25
N SER A 92 -1.18 -12.34 -19.01
CA SER A 92 -1.76 -11.27 -18.21
C SER A 92 -0.71 -10.23 -17.78
N ARG A 93 -1.14 -8.96 -17.70
CA ARG A 93 -0.37 -7.86 -17.12
C ARG A 93 -0.83 -7.60 -15.69
N VAL A 94 0.08 -7.71 -14.75
CA VAL A 94 -0.19 -7.58 -13.31
C VAL A 94 0.64 -6.47 -12.72
N LEU A 95 0.03 -5.65 -11.86
CA LEU A 95 0.71 -4.66 -11.03
C LEU A 95 0.62 -5.07 -9.56
N ASP A 96 1.76 -5.26 -8.92
CA ASP A 96 1.87 -5.54 -7.49
C ASP A 96 2.28 -4.27 -6.76
N VAL A 97 1.30 -3.60 -6.12
CA VAL A 97 1.48 -2.32 -5.45
C VAL A 97 1.90 -2.55 -4.01
N ALA A 98 2.94 -1.84 -3.57
CA ALA A 98 3.59 -2.06 -2.27
C ALA A 98 3.95 -3.54 -2.09
N GLY A 99 4.50 -4.16 -3.14
CA GLY A 99 4.78 -5.59 -3.19
C GLY A 99 5.99 -6.03 -2.37
N GLY A 100 6.76 -5.07 -1.83
CA GLY A 100 7.83 -5.30 -0.86
C GLY A 100 8.86 -6.31 -1.34
N SER A 101 8.98 -7.42 -0.60
CA SER A 101 9.92 -8.50 -0.89
C SER A 101 9.56 -9.36 -2.12
N GLY A 102 8.50 -9.03 -2.85
CA GLY A 102 8.17 -9.64 -4.15
C GLY A 102 7.47 -11.00 -4.08
N ASP A 103 6.98 -11.41 -2.92
CA ASP A 103 6.36 -12.73 -2.75
C ASP A 103 5.16 -12.98 -3.67
N LEU A 104 4.24 -12.00 -3.79
CA LEU A 104 3.12 -12.11 -4.72
C LEU A 104 3.59 -11.95 -6.16
N SER A 105 4.47 -11.01 -6.44
CA SER A 105 5.06 -10.82 -7.76
C SER A 105 5.65 -12.11 -8.32
N ARG A 106 6.36 -12.88 -7.48
CA ARG A 106 6.91 -14.20 -7.82
C ARG A 106 5.83 -15.21 -8.22
N LEU A 107 4.77 -15.29 -7.42
CA LEU A 107 3.65 -16.20 -7.70
C LEU A 107 2.88 -15.77 -8.97
N PHE A 108 2.66 -14.48 -9.14
CA PHE A 108 2.04 -13.93 -10.35
C PHE A 108 2.89 -14.16 -11.60
N ALA A 109 4.22 -14.01 -11.53
CA ALA A 109 5.11 -14.24 -12.65
C ALA A 109 5.02 -15.70 -13.16
N ARG A 110 4.96 -16.65 -12.24
CA ARG A 110 4.74 -18.06 -12.59
C ARG A 110 3.37 -18.30 -13.26
N ARG A 111 2.33 -17.60 -12.78
CA ARG A 111 0.97 -17.75 -13.31
C ARG A 111 0.78 -17.03 -14.66
N ALA A 112 1.37 -15.84 -14.81
CA ALA A 112 1.31 -15.05 -16.03
C ALA A 112 2.18 -15.62 -17.17
N GLY A 113 3.14 -16.48 -16.84
CA GLY A 113 3.97 -17.17 -17.80
C GLY A 113 4.92 -16.25 -18.56
N LYS A 114 5.57 -16.80 -19.60
CA LYS A 114 6.62 -16.09 -20.36
C LYS A 114 6.10 -14.93 -21.20
N THR A 115 4.82 -14.93 -21.57
CA THR A 115 4.16 -13.89 -22.37
C THR A 115 3.48 -12.83 -21.51
N GLY A 116 3.37 -13.08 -20.20
CA GLY A 116 2.79 -12.14 -19.24
C GLY A 116 3.81 -11.13 -18.72
N GLN A 117 3.30 -10.14 -18.01
CA GLN A 117 4.10 -9.09 -17.42
C GLN A 117 3.67 -8.85 -15.97
N VAL A 118 4.61 -8.88 -15.03
CA VAL A 118 4.38 -8.55 -13.63
C VAL A 118 5.29 -7.42 -13.24
N ILE A 119 4.74 -6.32 -12.77
CA ILE A 119 5.50 -5.16 -12.30
C ILE A 119 5.40 -5.10 -10.79
N LEU A 120 6.54 -5.24 -10.13
CA LEU A 120 6.71 -5.04 -8.68
C LEU A 120 6.89 -3.54 -8.41
N THR A 121 6.07 -2.97 -7.54
CA THR A 121 6.26 -1.59 -7.10
C THR A 121 6.29 -1.48 -5.58
N ASP A 122 7.09 -0.55 -5.08
CA ASP A 122 7.12 -0.16 -3.68
C ASP A 122 7.61 1.28 -3.55
N ILE A 123 7.19 1.98 -2.51
CA ILE A 123 7.71 3.32 -2.19
C ILE A 123 9.07 3.22 -1.49
N ASN A 124 9.33 2.12 -0.78
CA ASN A 124 10.55 1.86 -0.05
C ASN A 124 11.58 1.17 -0.97
N SER A 125 12.68 1.87 -1.27
CA SER A 125 13.73 1.36 -2.14
C SER A 125 14.42 0.10 -1.61
N SER A 126 14.59 -0.03 -0.28
CA SER A 126 15.23 -1.21 0.33
C SER A 126 14.35 -2.45 0.17
N MET A 127 13.04 -2.32 0.39
CA MET A 127 12.09 -3.41 0.15
C MET A 127 12.04 -3.80 -1.32
N LEU A 128 12.01 -2.81 -2.22
CA LEU A 128 12.01 -3.04 -3.66
C LEU A 128 13.28 -3.76 -4.12
N GLN A 129 14.43 -3.40 -3.55
CA GLN A 129 15.70 -4.07 -3.85
C GLN A 129 15.67 -5.54 -3.44
N VAL A 130 15.20 -5.85 -2.22
CA VAL A 130 15.05 -7.23 -1.75
C VAL A 130 14.13 -8.03 -2.68
N GLY A 131 12.99 -7.43 -3.07
CA GLY A 131 12.04 -8.08 -3.98
C GLY A 131 12.63 -8.34 -5.36
N ARG A 132 13.35 -7.37 -5.92
CA ARG A 132 14.03 -7.50 -7.22
C ARG A 132 15.07 -8.62 -7.18
N ASP A 133 15.94 -8.64 -6.18
CA ASP A 133 17.02 -9.59 -6.05
C ASP A 133 16.46 -11.02 -5.90
N ARG A 134 15.39 -11.21 -5.14
CA ARG A 134 14.70 -12.51 -5.04
C ARG A 134 14.06 -12.99 -6.33
N LEU A 135 13.46 -12.07 -7.11
CA LEU A 135 12.92 -12.44 -8.42
C LEU A 135 14.05 -12.91 -9.35
N MET A 136 15.21 -12.24 -9.32
CA MET A 136 16.39 -12.65 -10.08
C MET A 136 16.91 -14.01 -9.65
N ASP A 137 17.00 -14.29 -8.34
CA ASP A 137 17.44 -15.58 -7.79
C ASP A 137 16.49 -16.71 -8.22
N ASP A 138 15.20 -16.44 -8.38
CA ASP A 138 14.20 -17.38 -8.91
C ASP A 138 14.21 -17.50 -10.46
N GLY A 139 15.12 -16.82 -11.15
CA GLY A 139 15.21 -16.80 -12.62
C GLY A 139 14.10 -16.00 -13.30
N ILE A 140 13.43 -15.10 -12.58
CA ILE A 140 12.41 -14.22 -13.10
C ILE A 140 13.02 -12.86 -13.41
N LEU A 141 12.87 -12.37 -14.66
CA LEU A 141 13.32 -11.02 -15.01
C LEU A 141 12.45 -9.98 -14.24
N PRO A 142 13.03 -9.24 -13.28
CA PRO A 142 12.25 -8.33 -12.47
C PRO A 142 11.91 -7.06 -13.26
N LEU A 143 10.63 -6.76 -13.42
CA LEU A 143 10.16 -5.43 -13.75
C LEU A 143 9.80 -4.75 -12.44
N ALA A 144 10.61 -3.79 -12.02
CA ALA A 144 10.46 -3.13 -10.72
C ALA A 144 10.50 -1.60 -10.87
N ALA A 145 9.60 -0.90 -10.18
CA ALA A 145 9.54 0.56 -10.19
C ALA A 145 9.30 1.10 -8.77
N GLN A 146 10.14 2.04 -8.34
CA GLN A 146 9.89 2.78 -7.10
C GLN A 146 8.83 3.85 -7.36
N CYS A 147 7.69 3.75 -6.70
CA CYS A 147 6.62 4.74 -6.82
C CYS A 147 5.69 4.74 -5.59
N ASP A 148 4.95 5.84 -5.47
CA ASP A 148 3.88 5.98 -4.50
C ASP A 148 2.59 5.34 -5.04
N GLY A 149 1.97 4.45 -4.26
CA GLY A 149 0.69 3.82 -4.59
C GLY A 149 -0.48 4.81 -4.69
N GLU A 150 -0.34 6.00 -4.11
CA GLU A 150 -1.30 7.09 -4.22
C GLU A 150 -1.17 7.92 -5.51
N LYS A 151 -0.09 7.68 -6.31
CA LYS A 151 0.20 8.34 -7.58
C LYS A 151 0.99 7.41 -8.50
N LEU A 152 0.32 6.46 -9.10
CA LEU A 152 0.95 5.42 -9.92
C LEU A 152 1.43 5.98 -11.28
N PRO A 153 2.71 5.80 -11.66
CA PRO A 153 3.28 6.32 -12.90
C PRO A 153 2.96 5.45 -14.12
N PHE A 154 1.76 4.86 -14.15
CA PHE A 154 1.32 3.98 -15.22
C PHE A 154 0.13 4.56 -15.98
N PRO A 155 -0.05 4.20 -17.27
CA PRO A 155 -1.18 4.67 -18.04
C PRO A 155 -2.52 4.13 -17.53
N THR A 156 -3.59 4.85 -17.82
CA THR A 156 -4.97 4.41 -17.58
C THR A 156 -5.27 3.16 -18.40
N ASN A 157 -6.07 2.23 -17.85
CA ASN A 157 -6.57 1.03 -18.54
C ASN A 157 -5.45 0.09 -19.04
N HIS A 158 -4.44 -0.15 -18.22
CA HIS A 158 -3.26 -0.91 -18.65
C HIS A 158 -3.21 -2.35 -18.13
N PHE A 159 -3.58 -2.59 -16.87
CA PHE A 159 -3.39 -3.88 -16.19
C PHE A 159 -4.66 -4.73 -16.17
N ASP A 160 -4.48 -6.05 -16.27
CA ASP A 160 -5.53 -7.05 -16.09
C ASP A 160 -5.88 -7.26 -14.62
N CYS A 161 -4.86 -7.18 -13.78
CA CYS A 161 -4.96 -7.36 -12.35
C CYS A 161 -4.04 -6.36 -11.63
N VAL A 162 -4.57 -5.73 -10.60
CA VAL A 162 -3.80 -4.96 -9.62
C VAL A 162 -3.94 -5.66 -8.28
N THR A 163 -2.86 -5.77 -7.53
CA THR A 163 -2.87 -6.35 -6.19
C THR A 163 -2.13 -5.45 -5.21
N VAL A 164 -2.58 -5.45 -3.97
CA VAL A 164 -1.86 -4.91 -2.83
C VAL A 164 -2.03 -5.86 -1.65
N ALA A 165 -0.91 -6.33 -1.09
CA ALA A 165 -0.94 -7.23 0.06
C ALA A 165 -0.16 -6.63 1.23
N PHE A 166 -0.86 -6.46 2.36
CA PHE A 166 -0.32 -5.94 3.62
C PHE A 166 0.33 -4.55 3.50
N GLY A 167 -0.02 -3.79 2.43
CA GLY A 167 0.52 -2.47 2.14
C GLY A 167 -0.49 -1.33 2.32
N LEU A 168 -1.79 -1.58 2.06
CA LEU A 168 -2.80 -0.52 2.03
C LEU A 168 -2.97 0.20 3.37
N ARG A 169 -2.82 -0.50 4.51
CA ARG A 169 -2.93 0.09 5.83
C ARG A 169 -1.89 1.19 6.09
N ASN A 170 -0.73 1.10 5.43
CA ASN A 170 0.39 2.04 5.58
C ASN A 170 0.24 3.29 4.71
N MET A 171 -0.62 3.27 3.69
CA MET A 171 -0.86 4.41 2.81
C MET A 171 -1.56 5.54 3.57
N THR A 172 -1.19 6.77 3.27
CA THR A 172 -1.71 7.97 3.93
C THR A 172 -3.15 8.22 3.51
N ARG A 173 -3.40 8.21 2.19
CA ARG A 173 -4.72 8.43 1.58
C ARG A 173 -5.16 7.18 0.83
N LYS A 174 -5.81 6.27 1.55
CA LYS A 174 -6.26 5.00 0.99
C LYS A 174 -7.26 5.16 -0.15
N ASP A 175 -8.10 6.20 -0.08
CA ASP A 175 -9.05 6.56 -1.15
C ASP A 175 -8.34 6.99 -2.43
N ALA A 176 -7.26 7.76 -2.34
CA ALA A 176 -6.45 8.16 -3.47
C ALA A 176 -5.76 6.93 -4.10
N ALA A 177 -5.19 6.06 -3.28
CA ALA A 177 -4.55 4.83 -3.74
C ALA A 177 -5.56 3.90 -4.45
N LEU A 178 -6.75 3.70 -3.90
CA LEU A 178 -7.79 2.89 -4.54
C LEU A 178 -8.25 3.48 -5.88
N LYS A 179 -8.37 4.82 -5.99
CA LYS A 179 -8.68 5.50 -7.26
C LYS A 179 -7.58 5.32 -8.30
N GLU A 180 -6.31 5.39 -7.90
CA GLU A 180 -5.18 5.15 -8.81
C GLU A 180 -5.14 3.70 -9.28
N MET A 181 -5.37 2.74 -8.36
CA MET A 181 -5.49 1.32 -8.71
C MET A 181 -6.65 1.07 -9.69
N TYR A 182 -7.80 1.76 -9.49
CA TYR A 182 -8.92 1.72 -10.43
C TYR A 182 -8.55 2.32 -11.78
N ARG A 183 -7.87 3.47 -11.80
CA ARG A 183 -7.46 4.17 -13.02
C ARG A 183 -6.59 3.29 -13.91
N VAL A 184 -5.58 2.64 -13.34
CA VAL A 184 -4.62 1.84 -14.12
C VAL A 184 -5.17 0.48 -14.55
N LEU A 185 -6.23 -0.02 -13.93
CA LEU A 185 -6.93 -1.23 -14.37
C LEU A 185 -7.69 -1.00 -15.66
N ARG A 186 -7.64 -1.97 -16.59
CA ARG A 186 -8.48 -1.97 -17.78
C ARG A 186 -9.92 -2.41 -17.47
N PRO A 187 -10.92 -2.06 -18.30
CA PRO A 187 -12.24 -2.66 -18.21
C PRO A 187 -12.16 -4.19 -18.22
N GLY A 188 -12.91 -4.87 -17.36
CA GLY A 188 -12.82 -6.30 -17.09
C GLY A 188 -11.67 -6.72 -16.16
N GLY A 189 -10.79 -5.80 -15.78
CA GLY A 189 -9.71 -6.02 -14.82
C GLY A 189 -10.24 -6.07 -13.38
N ARG A 190 -9.39 -6.55 -12.47
CA ARG A 190 -9.76 -6.68 -11.06
C ARG A 190 -8.68 -6.20 -10.11
N LEU A 191 -9.11 -5.63 -8.99
CA LEU A 191 -8.28 -5.32 -7.84
C LEU A 191 -8.41 -6.41 -6.78
N LEU A 192 -7.28 -6.80 -6.19
CA LEU A 192 -7.19 -7.67 -5.04
C LEU A 192 -6.48 -6.95 -3.90
N VAL A 193 -7.14 -6.83 -2.76
CA VAL A 193 -6.58 -6.26 -1.54
C VAL A 193 -6.54 -7.33 -0.47
N LEU A 194 -5.35 -7.85 -0.16
CA LEU A 194 -5.12 -8.78 0.92
C LEU A 194 -4.61 -7.99 2.12
N GLU A 195 -5.38 -7.89 3.19
CA GLU A 195 -4.98 -7.07 4.34
C GLU A 195 -5.50 -7.64 5.65
N PHE A 196 -4.81 -7.31 6.74
CA PHE A 196 -5.32 -7.59 8.09
C PHE A 196 -6.66 -6.90 8.29
N SER A 197 -7.53 -7.53 9.09
CA SER A 197 -8.88 -7.05 9.24
C SER A 197 -9.43 -7.29 10.65
N LYS A 198 -10.75 -7.17 10.82
CA LYS A 198 -11.38 -7.35 12.14
C LYS A 198 -11.65 -8.83 12.38
N VAL A 199 -11.00 -9.37 13.41
CA VAL A 199 -11.14 -10.76 13.82
C VAL A 199 -12.57 -11.05 14.31
N TRP A 200 -13.04 -12.25 14.08
CA TRP A 200 -14.31 -12.73 14.61
C TRP A 200 -14.41 -12.51 16.13
N LYS A 201 -15.46 -11.81 16.57
CA LYS A 201 -15.62 -11.31 17.94
C LYS A 201 -15.24 -12.28 19.05
N PRO A 202 -15.64 -13.59 19.03
CA PRO A 202 -15.28 -14.53 20.09
C PRO A 202 -13.77 -14.78 20.22
N LEU A 203 -12.99 -14.60 19.15
CA LEU A 203 -11.53 -14.78 19.16
C LEU A 203 -10.77 -13.49 19.42
N GLN A 204 -11.45 -12.36 19.46
CA GLN A 204 -10.80 -11.04 19.50
C GLN A 204 -9.95 -10.87 20.76
N ALA A 205 -10.43 -11.29 21.95
CA ALA A 205 -9.67 -11.14 23.19
C ALA A 205 -8.36 -11.94 23.16
N LEU A 206 -8.39 -13.15 22.59
CA LEU A 206 -7.19 -13.97 22.44
C LEU A 206 -6.22 -13.37 21.44
N TYR A 207 -6.74 -12.87 20.31
CA TYR A 207 -5.94 -12.19 19.29
C TYR A 207 -5.33 -10.89 19.81
N ASP A 208 -6.01 -10.16 20.70
CA ASP A 208 -5.50 -8.95 21.33
C ASP A 208 -4.32 -9.25 22.26
N ILE A 209 -4.42 -10.29 23.07
CA ILE A 209 -3.31 -10.75 23.91
C ILE A 209 -2.11 -11.12 23.05
N TYR A 210 -2.34 -11.86 21.97
CA TYR A 210 -1.28 -12.21 21.03
C TYR A 210 -0.65 -10.95 20.39
N SER A 211 -1.45 -10.05 19.84
CA SER A 211 -0.99 -8.89 19.08
C SER A 211 -0.25 -7.85 19.93
N PHE A 212 -0.72 -7.62 21.18
CA PHE A 212 -0.18 -6.54 22.01
C PHE A 212 0.77 -7.00 23.11
N LYS A 213 0.78 -8.31 23.44
CA LYS A 213 1.69 -8.85 24.45
C LYS A 213 2.73 -9.80 23.86
N ALA A 214 2.32 -10.75 23.01
CA ALA A 214 3.24 -11.75 22.48
C ALA A 214 4.11 -11.19 21.33
N LEU A 215 3.51 -10.51 20.34
CA LEU A 215 4.23 -10.02 19.17
C LEU A 215 5.36 -9.02 19.52
N PRO A 216 5.18 -7.99 20.35
CA PRO A 216 6.27 -7.08 20.70
C PRO A 216 7.43 -7.77 21.43
N VAL A 217 7.11 -8.75 22.32
CA VAL A 217 8.15 -9.56 23.01
C VAL A 217 8.91 -10.43 22.02
N MET A 218 8.22 -11.07 21.07
CA MET A 218 8.88 -11.83 20.01
C MET A 218 9.74 -10.92 19.11
N GLY A 219 9.23 -9.73 18.77
CA GLY A 219 9.97 -8.74 18.01
C GLY A 219 11.29 -8.35 18.68
N ARG A 220 11.24 -8.08 19.97
CA ARG A 220 12.44 -7.76 20.76
C ARG A 220 13.42 -8.93 20.80
N LEU A 221 12.94 -10.16 21.05
CA LEU A 221 13.81 -11.33 21.22
C LEU A 221 14.44 -11.82 19.91
N VAL A 222 13.72 -11.69 18.79
CA VAL A 222 14.11 -12.31 17.51
C VAL A 222 14.69 -11.28 16.54
N ALA A 223 14.17 -10.06 16.55
CA ALA A 223 14.54 -9.02 15.61
C ALA A 223 15.24 -7.81 16.23
N ASP A 224 15.29 -7.73 17.57
CA ASP A 224 15.77 -6.56 18.31
C ASP A 224 15.04 -5.24 17.91
N ASP A 225 13.75 -5.37 17.59
CA ASP A 225 12.92 -4.27 17.07
C ASP A 225 11.49 -4.36 17.63
N GLU A 226 11.31 -3.95 18.89
CA GLU A 226 10.00 -3.93 19.52
C GLU A 226 9.05 -2.87 18.90
N GLU A 227 9.62 -1.72 18.46
CA GLU A 227 8.83 -0.59 17.98
C GLU A 227 8.13 -0.90 16.65
N SER A 228 8.82 -1.53 15.71
CA SER A 228 8.23 -1.93 14.43
C SER A 228 7.08 -2.93 14.60
N TYR A 229 7.22 -3.87 15.55
CA TYR A 229 6.15 -4.84 15.84
C TYR A 229 4.96 -4.20 16.58
N ARG A 230 5.21 -3.20 17.42
CA ARG A 230 4.15 -2.40 18.05
C ARG A 230 3.39 -1.58 17.00
N TYR A 231 4.11 -0.84 16.15
CA TYR A 231 3.50 -0.13 15.03
C TYR A 231 2.62 -1.02 14.17
N LEU A 232 3.08 -2.23 13.89
CA LEU A 232 2.32 -3.21 13.13
C LEU A 232 0.99 -3.54 13.81
N ALA A 233 0.99 -3.91 15.09
CA ALA A 233 -0.24 -4.22 15.83
C ALA A 233 -1.21 -3.04 15.85
N GLU A 234 -0.70 -1.83 16.06
CA GLU A 234 -1.49 -0.59 16.08
C GLU A 234 -2.04 -0.25 14.68
N SER A 235 -1.22 -0.35 13.61
CA SER A 235 -1.65 -0.08 12.24
C SER A 235 -2.75 -1.03 11.76
N ILE A 236 -2.71 -2.29 12.19
CA ILE A 236 -3.77 -3.27 11.96
C ILE A 236 -5.10 -2.83 12.63
N ARG A 237 -5.02 -2.29 13.86
CA ARG A 237 -6.21 -1.82 14.57
C ARG A 237 -6.84 -0.58 13.93
N MET A 238 -6.01 0.30 13.38
CA MET A 238 -6.44 1.52 12.69
C MET A 238 -6.92 1.26 11.26
N HIS A 239 -6.69 0.05 10.71
CA HIS A 239 -7.17 -0.29 9.38
C HIS A 239 -8.71 -0.44 9.36
N PRO A 240 -9.38 -0.01 8.28
CA PRO A 240 -10.82 -0.21 8.09
C PRO A 240 -11.24 -1.69 8.28
N SER A 241 -12.46 -1.88 8.74
CA SER A 241 -13.11 -3.19 8.75
C SER A 241 -13.38 -3.69 7.33
N GLN A 242 -13.79 -4.95 7.20
CA GLN A 242 -14.12 -5.56 5.90
C GLN A 242 -15.19 -4.75 5.15
N GLU A 243 -16.27 -4.36 5.83
CA GLU A 243 -17.36 -3.59 5.22
C GLU A 243 -16.93 -2.17 4.86
N GLU A 244 -16.14 -1.50 5.71
CA GLU A 244 -15.63 -0.16 5.43
C GLU A 244 -14.70 -0.17 4.22
N LEU A 245 -13.78 -1.16 4.12
CA LEU A 245 -12.89 -1.27 2.96
C LEU A 245 -13.68 -1.60 1.69
N LYS A 246 -14.68 -2.49 1.77
CA LYS A 246 -15.60 -2.74 0.67
C LYS A 246 -16.26 -1.45 0.17
N ALA A 247 -16.83 -0.66 1.08
CA ALA A 247 -17.46 0.62 0.75
C ALA A 247 -16.45 1.61 0.12
N MET A 248 -15.21 1.67 0.62
CA MET A 248 -14.15 2.51 0.04
C MET A 248 -13.81 2.07 -1.39
N MET A 249 -13.75 0.78 -1.68
CA MET A 249 -13.52 0.26 -3.03
C MET A 249 -14.69 0.62 -3.96
N GLU A 250 -15.94 0.48 -3.50
CA GLU A 250 -17.13 0.87 -4.26
C GLU A 250 -17.13 2.38 -4.56
N GLN A 251 -16.77 3.22 -3.59
CA GLN A 251 -16.61 4.68 -3.78
C GLN A 251 -15.48 5.04 -4.76
N ALA A 252 -14.45 4.21 -4.87
CA ALA A 252 -13.38 4.38 -5.85
C ALA A 252 -13.79 3.97 -7.27
N GLY A 253 -14.98 3.38 -7.46
CA GLY A 253 -15.56 2.98 -8.74
C GLY A 253 -15.55 1.49 -9.02
N PHE A 254 -15.06 0.66 -8.10
CA PHE A 254 -15.10 -0.79 -8.26
C PHE A 254 -16.52 -1.32 -8.11
N GLU A 255 -16.87 -2.29 -8.95
CA GLU A 255 -18.15 -2.98 -8.91
C GLU A 255 -17.97 -4.43 -8.46
N ARG A 256 -19.08 -5.07 -8.05
CA ARG A 256 -19.10 -6.46 -7.55
C ARG A 256 -18.03 -6.71 -6.49
N VAL A 257 -17.90 -5.75 -5.56
CA VAL A 257 -16.92 -5.87 -4.48
C VAL A 257 -17.39 -6.92 -3.49
N GLU A 258 -16.56 -7.93 -3.30
CA GLU A 258 -16.76 -9.00 -2.32
C GLU A 258 -15.50 -9.17 -1.47
N TYR A 259 -15.63 -9.79 -0.31
CA TYR A 259 -14.48 -10.14 0.52
C TYR A 259 -14.59 -11.55 1.09
N PHE A 260 -13.44 -12.14 1.34
CA PHE A 260 -13.26 -13.47 1.90
C PHE A 260 -12.51 -13.35 3.23
N ASN A 261 -13.15 -13.71 4.32
CA ASN A 261 -12.48 -13.80 5.62
C ASN A 261 -11.57 -15.02 5.68
N LEU A 262 -10.30 -14.79 5.96
CA LEU A 262 -9.29 -15.81 6.11
C LEU A 262 -8.87 -15.90 7.58
N THR A 263 -8.64 -17.11 8.08
CA THR A 263 -8.23 -17.37 9.48
C THR A 263 -9.13 -16.60 10.46
N ALA A 264 -10.44 -16.87 10.41
CA ALA A 264 -11.45 -16.24 11.26
C ALA A 264 -11.44 -14.69 11.23
N GLY A 265 -11.11 -14.09 10.09
CA GLY A 265 -11.10 -12.64 9.90
C GLY A 265 -9.82 -11.94 10.32
N VAL A 266 -8.77 -12.66 10.74
CA VAL A 266 -7.44 -12.07 10.98
C VAL A 266 -6.96 -11.33 9.74
N VAL A 267 -7.23 -11.91 8.57
CA VAL A 267 -6.98 -11.34 7.25
C VAL A 267 -8.25 -11.44 6.42
N ALA A 268 -8.47 -10.48 5.55
CA ALA A 268 -9.50 -10.52 4.53
C ALA A 268 -8.89 -10.25 3.15
N LEU A 269 -9.35 -10.99 2.15
CA LEU A 269 -9.10 -10.70 0.75
C LEU A 269 -10.33 -9.99 0.17
N HIS A 270 -10.17 -8.74 -0.23
CA HIS A 270 -11.20 -8.01 -0.99
C HIS A 270 -10.92 -8.14 -2.48
N LYS A 271 -11.97 -8.30 -3.27
CA LYS A 271 -11.93 -8.38 -4.71
C LYS A 271 -13.00 -7.48 -5.32
N GLY A 272 -12.61 -6.59 -6.23
CA GLY A 272 -13.51 -5.71 -6.97
C GLY A 272 -13.13 -5.66 -8.44
N PHE A 273 -14.08 -5.32 -9.30
CA PHE A 273 -13.88 -5.27 -10.75
C PHE A 273 -14.06 -3.87 -11.28
N LYS A 274 -13.39 -3.57 -12.39
CA LYS A 274 -13.65 -2.40 -13.23
C LYS A 274 -14.44 -2.83 -14.47
N PHE A 275 -15.57 -2.19 -14.73
CA PHE A 275 -16.38 -2.39 -15.94
C PHE A 275 -16.39 -1.16 -16.83
#